data_84de449d1f370d1dab4ecf5a631e806f
#
_entry.id   84de449d1f370d1dab4ecf5a631e806f
#
_cell.length_a   1.000
_cell.length_b   1.000
_cell.length_c   1.000
_cell.angle_alpha   90.00
_cell.angle_beta   90.00
_cell.angle_gamma   90.00
#
_symmetry.space_group_name_H-M   'P 1'
#
loop_
_entity.id
_entity.type
_entity.pdbx_description
1 polymer ?
#
loop_
_entity_poly.entity_id
_entity_poly.type
_entity_poly.pdbx_seq_one_letter_code
_entity_poly.pdbx_strand_id
1 'polypeptide(L)'
;MKRKPARAMPSTTETPATAAPAGWTSQRTAWLIFGPPAFMVAVRWLVQLADDRQSAIPALSLVPVSTTTGLPDLLWPVAVVLALLVVAGGVIYRLGWQRVMPVMGAVWLLLWLAGSGAMLERHFNQQGLFLQDMRASASPSAAPATARVVTSKFKPPSLRSLGGTELVLQVSGLEIPQRLLIDDVRAAPLKPGDTLALQVSPGRFSGRFVTAWQAIPTPRSP
;
A
#
# COMPACT_ATOMS: atom_id res chain seq x y z
N MET A 1 -72.82 -46.16 41.08
CA MET A 1 -71.98 -45.09 40.48
C MET A 1 -70.46 -45.48 40.59
N LYS A 2 -69.83 -45.93 39.50
CA LYS A 2 -68.38 -46.32 39.48
C LYS A 2 -67.60 -45.14 39.04
N ARG A 3 -66.72 -44.59 39.90
CA ARG A 3 -65.76 -43.52 39.54
C ARG A 3 -64.62 -44.10 38.70
N LYS A 4 -64.40 -43.52 37.49
CA LYS A 4 -63.35 -43.86 36.55
C LYS A 4 -62.01 -43.27 37.05
N PRO A 5 -60.93 -44.04 37.17
CA PRO A 5 -59.67 -43.51 37.63
C PRO A 5 -59.07 -42.49 36.61
N ALA A 6 -58.54 -41.38 37.11
CA ALA A 6 -57.87 -40.36 36.34
C ALA A 6 -56.59 -40.94 35.77
N ARG A 7 -56.41 -40.80 34.44
CA ARG A 7 -55.24 -41.21 33.66
C ARG A 7 -54.11 -40.21 33.94
N ALA A 8 -53.08 -40.64 34.63
CA ALA A 8 -51.90 -39.84 34.86
C ALA A 8 -51.22 -39.51 33.48
N MET A 9 -51.07 -38.24 33.19
CA MET A 9 -50.31 -37.80 32.02
C MET A 9 -48.83 -38.12 32.24
N PRO A 10 -48.11 -38.66 31.23
CA PRO A 10 -46.69 -38.83 31.33
C PRO A 10 -46.02 -37.44 31.30
N SER A 11 -45.26 -37.14 32.36
CA SER A 11 -44.38 -35.99 32.41
C SER A 11 -43.29 -36.16 31.33
N THR A 12 -43.40 -35.38 30.28
CA THR A 12 -42.36 -35.24 29.25
C THR A 12 -41.15 -34.58 29.91
N THR A 13 -40.17 -35.40 30.28
CA THR A 13 -38.86 -34.93 30.71
C THR A 13 -38.22 -34.33 29.46
N GLU A 14 -38.27 -33.00 29.33
CA GLU A 14 -37.51 -32.28 28.30
C GLU A 14 -36.02 -32.53 28.58
N THR A 15 -35.46 -33.42 27.80
CA THR A 15 -34.00 -33.59 27.75
C THR A 15 -33.40 -32.23 27.30
N PRO A 16 -32.51 -31.60 28.11
CA PRO A 16 -31.91 -30.35 27.72
C PRO A 16 -31.21 -30.57 26.37
N ALA A 17 -31.72 -29.84 25.35
CA ALA A 17 -31.13 -29.87 24.02
C ALA A 17 -29.65 -29.46 24.15
N THR A 18 -28.76 -30.43 24.02
CA THR A 18 -27.32 -30.20 23.96
C THR A 18 -27.09 -29.17 22.88
N ALA A 19 -26.73 -27.94 23.27
CA ALA A 19 -26.48 -26.86 22.34
C ALA A 19 -25.42 -27.33 21.31
N ALA A 20 -25.86 -27.53 20.08
CA ALA A 20 -24.95 -27.89 18.99
C ALA A 20 -23.80 -26.90 18.98
N PRO A 21 -22.54 -27.35 18.84
CA PRO A 21 -21.42 -26.45 18.80
C PRO A 21 -21.68 -25.39 17.76
N ALA A 22 -21.50 -24.11 18.13
CA ALA A 22 -21.83 -22.96 17.30
C ALA A 22 -21.01 -23.04 15.99
N GLY A 23 -21.57 -23.72 15.01
CA GLY A 23 -21.00 -23.88 13.68
C GLY A 23 -20.85 -22.50 13.01
N TRP A 24 -19.96 -22.42 12.07
CA TRP A 24 -19.79 -21.23 11.22
C TRP A 24 -21.12 -20.95 10.51
N THR A 25 -21.77 -19.85 10.90
CA THR A 25 -22.99 -19.40 10.23
C THR A 25 -22.60 -18.68 8.94
N SER A 26 -23.47 -18.73 7.93
CA SER A 26 -23.29 -18.00 6.67
C SER A 26 -23.02 -16.51 6.89
N GLN A 27 -23.65 -15.92 7.89
CA GLN A 27 -23.44 -14.52 8.26
C GLN A 27 -22.01 -14.26 8.76
N ARG A 28 -21.45 -15.12 9.62
CA ARG A 28 -20.06 -14.98 10.08
C ARG A 28 -19.06 -15.13 8.94
N THR A 29 -19.31 -16.05 8.03
CA THR A 29 -18.49 -16.24 6.83
C THR A 29 -18.54 -15.02 5.93
N ALA A 30 -19.72 -14.43 5.71
CA ALA A 30 -19.86 -13.21 4.93
C ALA A 30 -19.10 -12.04 5.56
N TRP A 31 -19.23 -11.82 6.87
CA TRP A 31 -18.47 -10.78 7.57
C TRP A 31 -16.95 -10.98 7.48
N LEU A 32 -16.48 -12.22 7.56
CA LEU A 32 -15.05 -12.52 7.43
C LEU A 32 -14.52 -12.23 6.02
N ILE A 33 -15.31 -12.52 5.00
CA ILE A 33 -14.90 -12.32 3.60
C ILE A 33 -14.94 -10.83 3.23
N PHE A 34 -16.01 -10.13 3.57
CA PHE A 34 -16.27 -8.76 3.10
C PHE A 34 -15.82 -7.66 4.08
N GLY A 35 -15.79 -7.96 5.38
CA GLY A 35 -15.42 -6.97 6.40
C GLY A 35 -14.02 -6.38 6.22
N PRO A 36 -12.97 -7.20 6.11
CA PRO A 36 -11.60 -6.70 5.97
C PRO A 36 -11.36 -5.90 4.69
N PRO A 37 -11.81 -6.33 3.49
CA PRO A 37 -11.75 -5.50 2.29
C PRO A 37 -12.51 -4.18 2.43
N ALA A 38 -13.71 -4.20 3.01
CA ALA A 38 -14.51 -2.98 3.24
C ALA A 38 -13.79 -2.02 4.20
N PHE A 39 -13.15 -2.54 5.25
CA PHE A 39 -12.33 -1.76 6.16
C PHE A 39 -11.15 -1.09 5.43
N MET A 40 -10.43 -1.83 4.60
CA MET A 40 -9.33 -1.26 3.81
C MET A 40 -9.80 -0.15 2.87
N VAL A 41 -10.94 -0.32 2.22
CA VAL A 41 -11.56 0.72 1.39
C VAL A 41 -11.90 1.95 2.24
N ALA A 42 -12.49 1.76 3.42
CA ALA A 42 -12.81 2.86 4.34
C ALA A 42 -11.54 3.62 4.78
N VAL A 43 -10.47 2.90 5.14
CA VAL A 43 -9.17 3.51 5.48
C VAL A 43 -8.64 4.32 4.31
N ARG A 44 -8.68 3.78 3.09
CA ARG A 44 -8.25 4.50 1.88
C ARG A 44 -9.04 5.81 1.69
N TRP A 45 -10.36 5.77 1.85
CA TRP A 45 -11.21 6.95 1.73
C TRP A 45 -10.89 8.00 2.80
N LEU A 46 -10.65 7.57 4.04
CA LEU A 46 -10.27 8.48 5.13
C LEU A 46 -8.92 9.16 4.86
N VAL A 47 -7.92 8.39 4.39
CA VAL A 47 -6.62 8.93 3.99
C VAL A 47 -6.78 9.92 2.85
N GLN A 48 -7.53 9.58 1.81
CA GLN A 48 -7.79 10.48 0.68
C GLN A 48 -8.52 11.75 1.12
N LEU A 49 -9.52 11.65 1.99
CA LEU A 49 -10.21 12.82 2.54
C LEU A 49 -9.29 13.71 3.38
N ALA A 50 -8.32 13.12 4.08
CA ALA A 50 -7.30 13.86 4.83
C ALA A 50 -6.34 14.59 3.87
N ASP A 51 -5.92 13.94 2.78
CA ASP A 51 -5.06 14.53 1.76
C ASP A 51 -5.77 15.65 0.99
N ASP A 52 -7.05 15.49 0.64
CA ASP A 52 -7.85 16.50 -0.07
C ASP A 52 -8.05 17.79 0.75
N ARG A 53 -7.94 17.70 2.08
CA ARG A 53 -7.99 18.87 2.97
C ARG A 53 -6.67 19.63 3.03
N GLN A 54 -5.58 19.04 2.54
CA GLN A 54 -4.28 19.67 2.49
C GLN A 54 -4.13 20.40 1.16
N SER A 55 -4.01 21.71 1.19
CA SER A 55 -3.77 22.55 0.00
C SER A 55 -2.32 22.46 -0.50
N ALA A 56 -1.43 21.86 0.26
CA ALA A 56 -0.01 21.76 -0.05
C ALA A 56 0.28 20.54 -0.93
N ILE A 57 1.11 20.73 -1.96
CA ILE A 57 1.53 19.64 -2.85
C ILE A 57 2.46 18.69 -2.08
N PRO A 58 2.19 17.38 -2.03
CA PRO A 58 3.04 16.45 -1.31
C PRO A 58 4.44 16.35 -1.94
N ALA A 59 5.44 16.08 -1.11
CA ALA A 59 6.81 15.88 -1.56
C ALA A 59 6.91 14.68 -2.53
N LEU A 60 7.79 14.78 -3.50
CA LEU A 60 7.97 13.78 -4.54
C LEU A 60 8.87 12.64 -4.04
N SER A 61 8.45 11.39 -4.17
CA SER A 61 9.24 10.23 -3.76
C SER A 61 10.40 9.96 -4.72
N LEU A 62 11.60 9.77 -4.16
CA LEU A 62 12.77 9.24 -4.87
C LEU A 62 12.75 7.71 -4.75
N VAL A 63 12.63 7.05 -5.89
CA VAL A 63 12.59 5.59 -5.96
C VAL A 63 13.85 5.07 -6.64
N PRO A 64 14.66 4.21 -6.01
CA PRO A 64 15.82 3.64 -6.65
C PRO A 64 15.41 2.84 -7.89
N VAL A 65 16.13 3.04 -8.99
CA VAL A 65 15.93 2.28 -10.22
C VAL A 65 16.68 0.97 -10.06
N SER A 66 15.94 -0.13 -9.81
CA SER A 66 16.52 -1.45 -9.91
C SER A 66 16.87 -1.73 -11.37
N THR A 67 18.15 -1.87 -11.65
CA THR A 67 18.69 -2.09 -13.00
C THR A 67 18.38 -3.49 -13.55
N THR A 68 17.84 -4.37 -12.73
CA THR A 68 17.56 -5.76 -13.06
C THR A 68 16.14 -6.15 -12.70
N THR A 69 15.16 -5.74 -13.49
CA THR A 69 13.89 -6.47 -13.57
C THR A 69 14.10 -7.67 -14.48
N GLY A 70 14.75 -8.70 -13.96
CA GLY A 70 14.83 -9.99 -14.64
C GLY A 70 13.46 -10.68 -14.66
N LEU A 71 13.22 -11.53 -15.64
CA LEU A 71 12.07 -12.43 -15.64
C LEU A 71 11.86 -13.17 -14.31
N PRO A 72 12.94 -13.61 -13.58
CA PRO A 72 12.80 -14.20 -12.25
C PRO A 72 12.11 -13.29 -11.25
N ASP A 73 12.41 -11.98 -11.22
CA ASP A 73 11.84 -11.03 -10.26
C ASP A 73 10.33 -10.82 -10.49
N LEU A 74 9.89 -10.90 -11.75
CA LEU A 74 8.47 -10.82 -12.10
C LEU A 74 7.73 -12.13 -11.77
N LEU A 75 8.39 -13.27 -11.96
CA LEU A 75 7.78 -14.58 -11.76
C LEU A 75 7.80 -15.01 -10.29
N TRP A 76 8.73 -14.50 -9.48
CA TRP A 76 8.87 -14.85 -8.07
C TRP A 76 7.57 -14.64 -7.25
N PRO A 77 6.90 -13.48 -7.28
CA PRO A 77 5.66 -13.30 -6.52
C PRO A 77 4.55 -14.24 -6.97
N VAL A 78 4.47 -14.55 -8.28
CA VAL A 78 3.51 -15.52 -8.81
C VAL A 78 3.82 -16.93 -8.31
N ALA A 79 5.09 -17.33 -8.33
CA ALA A 79 5.52 -18.63 -7.82
C ALA A 79 5.23 -18.79 -6.32
N VAL A 80 5.47 -17.74 -5.52
CA VAL A 80 5.15 -17.75 -4.08
C VAL A 80 3.64 -17.91 -3.86
N VAL A 81 2.80 -17.19 -4.59
CA VAL A 81 1.33 -17.32 -4.47
C VAL A 81 0.88 -18.73 -4.85
N LEU A 82 1.40 -19.30 -5.94
CA LEU A 82 1.07 -20.66 -6.34
C LEU A 82 1.52 -21.69 -5.31
N ALA A 83 2.72 -21.56 -4.76
CA ALA A 83 3.22 -22.43 -3.70
C ALA A 83 2.32 -22.36 -2.46
N LEU A 84 1.92 -21.18 -2.04
CA LEU A 84 1.01 -20.99 -0.90
C LEU A 84 -0.36 -21.64 -1.16
N LEU A 85 -0.91 -21.53 -2.37
CA LEU A 85 -2.18 -22.17 -2.74
C LEU A 85 -2.07 -23.70 -2.72
N VAL A 86 -0.97 -24.27 -3.20
CA VAL A 86 -0.71 -25.72 -3.16
C VAL A 86 -0.59 -26.20 -1.71
N VAL A 87 0.17 -25.49 -0.88
CA VAL A 87 0.31 -25.81 0.55
C VAL A 87 -1.03 -25.73 1.26
N ALA A 88 -1.80 -24.66 1.05
CA ALA A 88 -3.13 -24.48 1.62
C ALA A 88 -4.08 -25.62 1.20
N GLY A 89 -4.10 -25.96 -0.09
CA GLY A 89 -4.88 -27.10 -0.62
C GLY A 89 -4.49 -28.43 0.04
N GLY A 90 -3.21 -28.70 0.16
CA GLY A 90 -2.70 -29.91 0.83
C GLY A 90 -3.06 -29.99 2.32
N VAL A 91 -3.00 -28.86 3.03
CA VAL A 91 -3.40 -28.76 4.43
C VAL A 91 -4.90 -28.99 4.59
N ILE A 92 -5.73 -28.37 3.74
CA ILE A 92 -7.19 -28.57 3.73
C ILE A 92 -7.54 -30.03 3.45
N TYR A 93 -6.85 -30.65 2.47
CA TYR A 93 -7.06 -32.05 2.12
C TYR A 93 -6.75 -32.99 3.29
N ARG A 94 -5.63 -32.76 4.04
CA ARG A 94 -5.20 -33.62 5.16
C ARG A 94 -5.96 -33.39 6.45
N LEU A 95 -6.24 -32.16 6.84
CA LEU A 95 -6.80 -31.80 8.14
C LEU A 95 -8.32 -31.63 8.11
N GLY A 96 -8.90 -31.52 6.93
CA GLY A 96 -10.33 -31.26 6.71
C GLY A 96 -10.67 -29.78 6.87
N TRP A 97 -11.67 -29.35 6.10
CA TRP A 97 -12.13 -27.96 5.97
C TRP A 97 -12.43 -27.29 7.32
N GLN A 98 -13.15 -27.99 8.21
CA GLN A 98 -13.59 -27.39 9.47
C GLN A 98 -12.47 -27.01 10.43
N ARG A 99 -11.37 -27.78 10.43
CA ARG A 99 -10.21 -27.50 11.29
C ARG A 99 -9.33 -26.38 10.73
N VAL A 100 -9.30 -26.24 9.42
CA VAL A 100 -8.42 -25.27 8.75
C VAL A 100 -9.06 -23.88 8.65
N MET A 101 -10.42 -23.80 8.61
CA MET A 101 -11.15 -22.55 8.45
C MET A 101 -10.78 -21.44 9.44
N PRO A 102 -10.67 -21.67 10.76
CA PRO A 102 -10.30 -20.60 11.69
C PRO A 102 -8.89 -20.07 11.43
N VAL A 103 -7.96 -20.95 11.07
CA VAL A 103 -6.57 -20.56 10.72
C VAL A 103 -6.55 -19.75 9.43
N MET A 104 -7.26 -20.21 8.39
CA MET A 104 -7.40 -19.49 7.13
C MET A 104 -8.05 -18.11 7.33
N GLY A 105 -9.07 -18.05 8.18
CA GLY A 105 -9.71 -16.78 8.56
C GLY A 105 -8.74 -15.83 9.26
N ALA A 106 -7.92 -16.33 10.17
CA ALA A 106 -6.90 -15.52 10.85
C ALA A 106 -5.83 -15.02 9.88
N VAL A 107 -5.33 -15.88 8.99
CA VAL A 107 -4.34 -15.49 7.95
C VAL A 107 -4.96 -14.43 7.01
N TRP A 108 -6.21 -14.60 6.61
CA TRP A 108 -6.94 -13.64 5.78
C TRP A 108 -7.04 -12.27 6.47
N LEU A 109 -7.44 -12.24 7.74
CA LEU A 109 -7.50 -11.01 8.53
C LEU A 109 -6.13 -10.33 8.65
N LEU A 110 -5.08 -11.10 8.96
CA LEU A 110 -3.73 -10.58 9.06
C LEU A 110 -3.22 -9.99 7.74
N LEU A 111 -3.53 -10.63 6.60
CA LEU A 111 -3.17 -10.12 5.28
C LEU A 111 -3.79 -8.72 5.02
N TRP A 112 -5.07 -8.55 5.34
CA TRP A 112 -5.76 -7.27 5.14
C TRP A 112 -5.31 -6.20 6.15
N LEU A 113 -5.02 -6.60 7.39
CA LEU A 113 -4.44 -5.69 8.38
C LEU A 113 -3.04 -5.23 7.97
N ALA A 114 -2.20 -6.14 7.47
CA ALA A 114 -0.87 -5.80 6.96
C ALA A 114 -0.97 -4.86 5.74
N GLY A 115 -1.87 -5.12 4.81
CA GLY A 115 -2.13 -4.24 3.67
C GLY A 115 -2.60 -2.85 4.07
N SER A 116 -3.53 -2.78 5.04
CA SER A 116 -4.01 -1.52 5.59
C SER A 116 -2.90 -0.77 6.34
N GLY A 117 -2.08 -1.50 7.11
CA GLY A 117 -0.90 -0.95 7.81
C GLY A 117 0.11 -0.36 6.84
N ALA A 118 0.42 -1.04 5.74
CA ALA A 118 1.33 -0.54 4.72
C ALA A 118 0.82 0.73 4.03
N MET A 119 -0.51 0.84 3.80
CA MET A 119 -1.11 2.08 3.30
C MET A 119 -0.94 3.24 4.28
N LEU A 120 -1.23 2.99 5.56
CA LEU A 120 -1.10 4.01 6.62
C LEU A 120 0.37 4.40 6.80
N GLU A 121 1.29 3.44 6.81
CA GLU A 121 2.73 3.70 6.87
C GLU A 121 3.16 4.66 5.76
N ARG A 122 2.74 4.40 4.52
CA ARG A 122 3.07 5.26 3.38
C ARG A 122 2.53 6.68 3.57
N HIS A 123 1.30 6.83 4.04
CA HIS A 123 0.69 8.13 4.30
C HIS A 123 1.44 8.89 5.41
N PHE A 124 1.67 8.24 6.57
CA PHE A 124 2.39 8.85 7.68
C PHE A 124 3.87 9.12 7.37
N ASN A 125 4.47 8.33 6.48
CA ASN A 125 5.86 8.52 6.07
C ASN A 125 6.08 9.83 5.30
N GLN A 126 5.06 10.29 4.57
CA GLN A 126 5.07 11.54 3.81
C GLN A 126 4.49 12.74 4.59
N GLN A 127 3.87 12.47 5.74
CA GLN A 127 3.19 13.51 6.51
C GLN A 127 4.15 14.62 6.95
N GLY A 128 3.79 15.85 6.61
CA GLY A 128 4.60 17.04 6.90
C GLY A 128 5.70 17.34 5.89
N LEU A 129 5.87 16.50 4.85
CA LEU A 129 6.77 16.75 3.76
C LEU A 129 5.99 17.30 2.56
N PHE A 130 6.20 18.57 2.24
CA PHE A 130 5.54 19.26 1.14
C PHE A 130 6.55 19.78 0.13
N LEU A 131 6.11 19.88 -1.12
CA LEU A 131 6.90 20.51 -2.16
C LEU A 131 6.86 22.03 -1.96
N GLN A 132 8.02 22.63 -1.81
CA GLN A 132 8.21 24.06 -1.61
C GLN A 132 9.00 24.66 -2.76
N ASP A 133 8.83 25.95 -2.99
CA ASP A 133 9.74 26.64 -3.92
C ASP A 133 11.14 26.74 -3.31
N MET A 134 12.16 26.37 -4.11
CA MET A 134 13.56 26.37 -3.68
C MET A 134 14.01 27.76 -3.13
N ARG A 135 13.41 28.84 -3.63
CA ARG A 135 13.69 30.20 -3.18
C ARG A 135 13.11 30.51 -1.78
N ALA A 136 12.01 29.83 -1.41
CA ALA A 136 11.38 30.01 -0.11
C ALA A 136 11.94 29.04 0.94
N SER A 137 12.52 27.94 0.51
CA SER A 137 13.07 26.87 1.35
C SER A 137 14.51 27.11 1.79
N ALA A 138 14.98 28.35 1.89
CA ALA A 138 16.30 28.66 2.45
C ALA A 138 16.39 28.26 3.96
N SER A 139 15.96 27.04 4.27
CA SER A 139 16.23 26.43 5.57
C SER A 139 17.70 26.00 5.57
N PRO A 140 18.54 26.53 6.47
CA PRO A 140 20.00 26.30 6.46
C PRO A 140 20.39 24.86 6.76
N SER A 141 19.42 23.95 6.92
CA SER A 141 19.63 22.59 7.47
C SER A 141 20.03 21.54 6.43
N ALA A 142 19.85 21.76 5.13
CA ALA A 142 20.25 20.77 4.12
C ALA A 142 20.82 21.47 2.88
N ALA A 143 22.11 21.27 2.62
CA ALA A 143 22.71 21.68 1.35
C ALA A 143 21.98 21.00 0.18
N PRO A 144 21.62 21.73 -0.88
CA PRO A 144 20.93 21.13 -2.01
C PRO A 144 21.82 20.07 -2.67
N ALA A 145 21.26 18.88 -2.85
CA ALA A 145 21.94 17.82 -3.61
C ALA A 145 21.88 18.14 -5.09
N THR A 146 23.00 17.98 -5.79
CA THR A 146 23.05 18.10 -7.24
C THR A 146 22.64 16.79 -7.87
N ALA A 147 21.76 16.82 -8.85
CA ALA A 147 21.34 15.66 -9.60
C ALA A 147 21.45 15.89 -11.10
N ARG A 148 21.99 14.91 -11.82
CA ARG A 148 22.09 14.94 -13.28
C ARG A 148 20.97 14.08 -13.88
N VAL A 149 20.26 14.61 -14.87
CA VAL A 149 19.23 13.87 -15.60
C VAL A 149 19.90 12.84 -16.50
N VAL A 150 19.61 11.57 -16.29
CA VAL A 150 20.08 10.45 -17.12
C VAL A 150 19.08 10.19 -18.25
N THR A 151 17.77 10.12 -17.89
CA THR A 151 16.69 9.99 -18.86
C THR A 151 15.51 10.85 -18.46
N SER A 152 14.80 11.35 -19.47
CA SER A 152 13.57 12.12 -19.31
C SER A 152 12.51 11.54 -20.23
N LYS A 153 11.36 11.15 -19.69
CA LYS A 153 10.27 10.56 -20.45
C LYS A 153 8.93 11.17 -20.00
N PHE A 154 8.21 11.73 -20.94
CA PHE A 154 6.84 12.15 -20.66
C PHE A 154 5.94 10.93 -20.47
N LYS A 155 5.16 10.93 -19.39
CA LYS A 155 4.18 9.91 -19.06
C LYS A 155 2.79 10.54 -19.10
N PRO A 156 1.93 10.12 -20.03
CA PRO A 156 0.57 10.66 -20.10
C PRO A 156 -0.23 10.30 -18.84
N PRO A 157 -1.18 11.14 -18.44
CA PRO A 157 -2.08 10.82 -17.34
C PRO A 157 -2.85 9.55 -17.64
N SER A 158 -3.09 8.74 -16.64
CA SER A 158 -3.87 7.50 -16.70
C SER A 158 -4.79 7.39 -15.50
N LEU A 159 -5.74 6.45 -15.52
CA LEU A 159 -6.65 6.21 -14.38
C LEU A 159 -5.92 5.92 -13.04
N ARG A 160 -4.62 5.58 -13.09
CA ARG A 160 -3.81 5.24 -11.91
C ARG A 160 -2.66 6.20 -11.65
N SER A 161 -2.46 7.22 -12.49
CA SER A 161 -1.34 8.16 -12.40
C SER A 161 -1.75 9.51 -12.98
N LEU A 162 -1.46 10.57 -12.25
CA LEU A 162 -1.68 11.96 -12.68
C LEU A 162 -0.90 12.31 -13.95
N GLY A 163 0.08 11.49 -14.34
CA GLY A 163 0.98 11.77 -15.44
C GLY A 163 2.15 12.65 -15.01
N GLY A 164 2.84 13.26 -15.99
CA GLY A 164 3.96 14.15 -15.72
C GLY A 164 5.26 13.71 -16.42
N THR A 165 6.38 14.30 -16.03
CA THR A 165 7.71 13.96 -16.56
C THR A 165 8.41 12.99 -15.60
N GLU A 166 8.64 11.78 -16.07
CA GLU A 166 9.43 10.77 -15.36
C GLU A 166 10.91 11.01 -15.67
N LEU A 167 11.66 11.32 -14.63
CA LEU A 167 13.10 11.56 -14.71
C LEU A 167 13.84 10.42 -14.02
N VAL A 168 14.91 9.93 -14.63
CA VAL A 168 15.93 9.12 -13.96
C VAL A 168 17.11 10.04 -13.68
N LEU A 169 17.45 10.17 -12.41
CA LEU A 169 18.43 11.12 -11.90
C LEU A 169 19.59 10.38 -11.26
N GLN A 170 20.81 10.79 -11.59
CA GLN A 170 21.99 10.45 -10.80
C GLN A 170 22.19 11.55 -9.77
N VAL A 171 21.84 11.27 -8.53
CA VAL A 171 21.94 12.21 -7.41
C VAL A 171 23.32 12.09 -6.78
N SER A 172 23.99 13.21 -6.52
CA SER A 172 25.29 13.21 -5.84
C SER A 172 25.16 12.59 -4.44
N GLY A 173 26.06 11.66 -4.12
CA GLY A 173 26.01 10.90 -2.86
C GLY A 173 25.11 9.66 -2.87
N LEU A 174 24.49 9.32 -4.03
CA LEU A 174 23.77 8.08 -4.22
C LEU A 174 24.40 7.25 -5.34
N GLU A 175 24.73 5.99 -5.05
CA GLU A 175 25.33 5.08 -6.03
C GLU A 175 24.32 4.65 -7.10
N ILE A 176 23.07 4.46 -6.69
CA ILE A 176 22.02 3.95 -7.57
C ILE A 176 21.22 5.13 -8.14
N PRO A 177 20.99 5.16 -9.47
CA PRO A 177 20.12 6.15 -10.08
C PRO A 177 18.73 6.14 -9.45
N GLN A 178 18.13 7.31 -9.31
CA GLN A 178 16.81 7.48 -8.69
C GLN A 178 15.80 7.89 -9.74
N ARG A 179 14.60 7.33 -9.63
CA ARG A 179 13.44 7.73 -10.43
C ARG A 179 12.64 8.77 -9.67
N LEU A 180 12.27 9.82 -10.36
CA LEU A 180 11.45 10.92 -9.88
C LEU A 180 10.34 11.21 -10.90
N LEU A 181 9.10 11.27 -10.46
CA LEU A 181 7.97 11.73 -11.29
C LEU A 181 7.60 13.14 -10.86
N ILE A 182 7.66 14.09 -11.79
CA ILE A 182 7.31 15.49 -11.56
C ILE A 182 6.08 15.83 -12.39
N ASP A 183 4.98 16.16 -11.72
CA ASP A 183 3.77 16.67 -12.35
C ASP A 183 3.81 18.19 -12.38
N ASP A 184 4.78 18.74 -13.11
CA ASP A 184 4.96 20.18 -13.30
C ASP A 184 5.38 20.45 -14.72
N VAL A 185 4.73 21.43 -15.36
CA VAL A 185 5.04 21.86 -16.73
C VAL A 185 6.51 22.31 -16.85
N ARG A 186 7.10 22.84 -15.78
CA ARG A 186 8.51 23.23 -15.73
C ARG A 186 9.50 22.05 -15.90
N ALA A 187 9.06 20.83 -15.66
CA ALA A 187 9.88 19.64 -15.87
C ALA A 187 9.84 19.11 -17.30
N ALA A 188 8.85 19.49 -18.10
CA ALA A 188 8.69 19.03 -19.49
C ALA A 188 9.89 19.33 -20.41
N PRO A 189 10.57 20.48 -20.33
CA PRO A 189 11.73 20.79 -21.19
C PRO A 189 13.03 20.12 -20.75
N LEU A 190 13.06 19.42 -19.60
CA LEU A 190 14.27 18.78 -19.09
C LEU A 190 14.74 17.65 -20.01
N LYS A 191 16.03 17.67 -20.34
CA LYS A 191 16.66 16.69 -21.23
C LYS A 191 17.75 15.91 -20.50
N PRO A 192 18.12 14.72 -21.01
CA PRO A 192 19.31 14.02 -20.53
C PRO A 192 20.53 14.94 -20.57
N GLY A 193 21.29 14.98 -19.50
CA GLY A 193 22.45 15.83 -19.31
C GLY A 193 22.17 17.10 -18.49
N ASP A 194 20.95 17.54 -18.37
CA ASP A 194 20.60 18.71 -17.55
C ASP A 194 20.87 18.44 -16.05
N THR A 195 21.19 19.51 -15.34
CA THR A 195 21.49 19.46 -13.91
C THR A 195 20.37 20.09 -13.11
N LEU A 196 20.00 19.42 -12.03
CA LEU A 196 18.98 19.86 -11.09
C LEU A 196 19.58 20.07 -9.71
N ALA A 197 19.16 21.11 -9.01
CA ALA A 197 19.33 21.21 -7.58
C ALA A 197 18.09 20.61 -6.91
N LEU A 198 18.30 19.69 -5.98
CA LEU A 198 17.25 19.00 -5.26
C LEU A 198 17.44 19.21 -3.77
N GLN A 199 16.37 19.51 -3.06
CA GLN A 199 16.32 19.41 -1.61
C GLN A 199 15.72 18.06 -1.26
N VAL A 200 16.52 17.20 -0.64
CA VAL A 200 16.12 15.84 -0.30
C VAL A 200 15.96 15.72 1.21
N SER A 201 14.80 15.26 1.65
CA SER A 201 14.51 15.00 3.05
C SER A 201 14.25 13.50 3.27
N PRO A 202 14.70 12.91 4.37
CA PRO A 202 14.34 11.55 4.71
C PRO A 202 12.85 11.48 5.07
N GLY A 203 12.20 10.37 4.70
CA GLY A 203 10.87 10.06 5.20
C GLY A 203 10.91 9.72 6.70
N ARG A 204 9.76 9.76 7.35
CA ARG A 204 9.66 9.49 8.79
C ARG A 204 10.10 8.07 9.16
N PHE A 205 9.81 7.09 8.31
CA PHE A 205 10.15 5.68 8.54
C PHE A 205 11.16 5.17 7.52
N SER A 206 10.98 5.53 6.26
CA SER A 206 11.80 5.01 5.16
C SER A 206 11.75 5.91 3.93
N GLY A 207 12.70 5.70 3.01
CA GLY A 207 12.73 6.39 1.73
C GLY A 207 13.26 7.82 1.80
N ARG A 208 13.34 8.45 0.65
CA ARG A 208 13.79 9.84 0.46
C ARG A 208 12.79 10.58 -0.40
N PHE A 209 12.55 11.84 -0.06
CA PHE A 209 11.57 12.69 -0.71
C PHE A 209 12.21 13.99 -1.16
N VAL A 210 11.83 14.46 -2.33
CA VAL A 210 12.22 15.77 -2.83
C VAL A 210 11.18 16.77 -2.34
N THR A 211 11.62 17.70 -1.50
CA THR A 211 10.80 18.78 -0.96
C THR A 211 10.94 20.07 -1.75
N ALA A 212 12.01 20.25 -2.54
CA ALA A 212 12.14 21.34 -3.50
C ALA A 212 13.05 20.91 -4.65
N TRP A 213 12.84 21.46 -5.84
CA TRP A 213 13.68 21.24 -7.00
C TRP A 213 13.77 22.49 -7.87
N GLN A 214 14.91 22.64 -8.53
CA GLN A 214 15.17 23.73 -9.48
C GLN A 214 16.12 23.25 -10.59
N ALA A 215 15.80 23.58 -11.82
CA ALA A 215 16.74 23.36 -12.92
C ALA A 215 17.89 24.37 -12.82
N ILE A 216 19.13 23.88 -12.89
CA ILE A 216 20.31 24.72 -12.98
C ILE A 216 20.59 24.93 -14.48
N PRO A 217 20.52 26.18 -14.98
CA PRO A 217 20.81 26.43 -16.38
C PRO A 217 22.24 25.99 -16.66
N THR A 218 22.39 24.95 -17.49
CA THR A 218 23.72 24.56 -17.99
C THR A 218 24.14 25.59 -19.03
N PRO A 219 25.29 26.28 -18.87
CA PRO A 219 25.78 27.17 -19.90
C PRO A 219 25.93 26.36 -21.17
N ARG A 220 25.13 26.70 -22.19
CA ARG A 220 25.30 26.11 -23.51
C ARG A 220 26.63 26.61 -24.03
N SER A 221 27.59 25.69 -24.21
CA SER A 221 28.81 26.03 -24.98
C SER A 221 28.39 26.51 -26.37
N PRO A 222 28.92 27.63 -26.84
CA PRO A 222 28.64 28.20 -28.14
C PRO A 222 29.01 27.23 -29.27
#